data_50dcd5f9e620286864498b22f4c76dfa
#
_entry.id   50dcd5f9e620286864498b22f4c76dfa
#
_cell.length_a   1.000
_cell.length_b   1.000
_cell.length_c   1.000
_cell.angle_alpha   90.00
_cell.angle_beta   90.00
_cell.angle_gamma   90.00
#
_symmetry.space_group_name_H-M   'P 1'
#
loop_
_entity.id
_entity.type
_entity.pdbx_description
1 polymer ?
#
loop_
_entity_poly.entity_id
_entity_poly.type
_entity_poly.pdbx_seq_one_letter_code
_entity_poly.pdbx_strand_id
1 'polypeptide(L)'
;MISIRNLRKEYANVTPLRRVSAEIKKGEVISVIGPSGTGKSTLLRCINLLETPTQGEIVVDGVTVTDRKRGDPKSRVNLVRRKMGMVFQSFNLFAHKTIIENIMMGQVDLLGRSRQEAYDRGMELLRTIGLADKALAYPDELSGGQKQRAAIARTVAMEPEIILFDEPTSALDPTMVGEVLSVIRRLAGQGMTMMIVTHEMKFARDVSTRIFYMDEGEIYEDGTPEQIFEHPKRERTRIFVRQLKVLHLEGISPDFDFLAFMTQLEEFGRKQQLSQRQIYAMQLVAEEVLMQKLLPAAEKGRKRGITLDVEYSEQENQAQMRFAYGGTSFHPFGREDDLSGRMIKGMCKGMEHKFADGENTFVINI
;
A
#
# COMPACT_ATOMS: atom_id res chain seq x y z
N MET A 1 -9.92 -13.16 -16.32
CA MET A 1 -10.98 -13.07 -15.33
C MET A 1 -11.51 -11.65 -15.18
N ILE A 2 -10.73 -10.65 -14.71
CA ILE A 2 -11.16 -9.24 -14.72
C ILE A 2 -10.15 -8.41 -15.49
N SER A 3 -10.64 -7.61 -16.45
CA SER A 3 -9.87 -6.61 -17.18
C SER A 3 -10.41 -5.23 -16.87
N ILE A 4 -9.54 -4.33 -16.46
CA ILE A 4 -9.83 -2.94 -16.14
C ILE A 4 -9.07 -2.08 -17.14
N ARG A 5 -9.75 -1.16 -17.84
CA ARG A 5 -9.13 -0.33 -18.88
C ARG A 5 -9.48 1.13 -18.66
N ASN A 6 -8.45 1.96 -18.43
CA ASN A 6 -8.56 3.42 -18.28
C ASN A 6 -9.69 3.85 -17.33
N LEU A 7 -9.82 3.14 -16.22
CA LEU A 7 -10.88 3.38 -15.24
C LEU A 7 -10.66 4.74 -14.57
N ARG A 8 -11.69 5.57 -14.59
CA ARG A 8 -11.73 6.89 -13.97
C ARG A 8 -12.97 7.04 -13.10
N LYS A 9 -12.81 7.63 -11.93
CA LYS A 9 -13.91 7.99 -11.05
C LYS A 9 -13.73 9.41 -10.58
N GLU A 10 -14.76 10.22 -10.77
CA GLU A 10 -14.82 11.61 -10.33
C GLU A 10 -16.03 11.81 -9.43
N TYR A 11 -15.84 12.61 -8.39
CA TYR A 11 -16.90 13.25 -7.61
C TYR A 11 -16.78 14.77 -7.81
N ALA A 12 -17.71 15.54 -7.25
CA ALA A 12 -17.78 16.98 -7.49
C ALA A 12 -16.44 17.72 -7.26
N ASN A 13 -15.66 17.33 -6.23
CA ASN A 13 -14.45 18.06 -5.81
C ASN A 13 -13.18 17.18 -5.79
N VAL A 14 -13.27 15.91 -6.16
CA VAL A 14 -12.14 14.98 -6.06
C VAL A 14 -12.18 13.90 -7.14
N THR A 15 -11.02 13.52 -7.65
CA THR A 15 -10.86 12.45 -8.63
C THR A 15 -10.02 11.33 -8.00
N PRO A 16 -10.65 10.41 -7.22
CA PRO A 16 -9.94 9.34 -6.54
C PRO A 16 -9.32 8.30 -7.49
N LEU A 17 -9.86 8.15 -8.70
CA LEU A 17 -9.26 7.33 -9.75
C LEU A 17 -9.08 8.18 -11.00
N ARG A 18 -7.83 8.41 -11.39
CA ARG A 18 -7.49 9.22 -12.58
C ARG A 18 -7.43 8.35 -13.84
N ARG A 19 -6.67 7.27 -13.76
CA ARG A 19 -6.48 6.33 -14.87
C ARG A 19 -5.94 4.99 -14.35
N VAL A 20 -6.82 4.04 -14.11
CA VAL A 20 -6.43 2.71 -13.64
C VAL A 20 -6.65 1.68 -14.74
N SER A 21 -5.61 0.90 -15.05
CA SER A 21 -5.68 -0.25 -15.96
C SER A 21 -4.98 -1.43 -15.31
N ALA A 22 -5.64 -2.59 -15.30
CA ALA A 22 -5.10 -3.81 -14.70
C ALA A 22 -5.79 -5.05 -15.27
N GLU A 23 -5.07 -6.15 -15.28
CA GLU A 23 -5.59 -7.50 -15.56
C GLU A 23 -5.45 -8.36 -14.31
N ILE A 24 -6.53 -9.02 -13.89
CA ILE A 24 -6.57 -9.92 -12.73
C ILE A 24 -6.87 -11.32 -13.23
N LYS A 25 -5.97 -12.25 -12.96
CA LYS A 25 -6.09 -13.64 -13.38
C LYS A 25 -6.72 -14.50 -12.28
N LYS A 26 -7.27 -15.64 -12.65
CA LYS A 26 -7.81 -16.61 -11.69
C LYS A 26 -6.70 -17.14 -10.79
N GLY A 27 -6.97 -17.20 -9.49
CA GLY A 27 -6.02 -17.65 -8.47
C GLY A 27 -5.00 -16.59 -8.02
N GLU A 28 -5.00 -15.39 -8.61
CA GLU A 28 -4.16 -14.31 -8.10
C GLU A 28 -4.69 -13.77 -6.76
N VAL A 29 -3.77 -13.53 -5.85
CA VAL A 29 -4.01 -12.78 -4.61
C VAL A 29 -3.30 -11.44 -4.75
N ILE A 30 -4.07 -10.38 -4.94
CA ILE A 30 -3.53 -9.03 -5.17
C ILE A 30 -3.77 -8.19 -3.93
N SER A 31 -2.70 -7.72 -3.28
CA SER A 31 -2.84 -6.68 -2.27
C SER A 31 -2.68 -5.30 -2.91
N VAL A 32 -3.59 -4.39 -2.54
CA VAL A 32 -3.57 -2.98 -2.95
C VAL A 32 -3.12 -2.15 -1.76
N ILE A 33 -1.94 -1.58 -1.87
CA ILE A 33 -1.30 -0.76 -0.83
C ILE A 33 -1.09 0.68 -1.32
N GLY A 34 -0.81 1.60 -0.43
CA GLY A 34 -0.54 3.00 -0.75
C GLY A 34 -1.10 3.96 0.31
N PRO A 35 -0.79 5.27 0.22
CA PRO A 35 -1.27 6.29 1.15
C PRO A 35 -2.80 6.35 1.26
N SER A 36 -3.31 6.90 2.37
CA SER A 36 -4.75 7.13 2.53
C SER A 36 -5.24 8.13 1.49
N GLY A 37 -6.48 7.93 0.98
CA GLY A 37 -7.08 8.83 -0.01
C GLY A 37 -6.65 8.60 -1.47
N THR A 38 -5.76 7.65 -1.78
CA THR A 38 -5.29 7.39 -3.15
C THR A 38 -6.26 6.59 -4.03
N GLY A 39 -7.47 6.31 -3.55
CA GLY A 39 -8.53 5.66 -4.35
C GLY A 39 -8.61 4.14 -4.23
N LYS A 40 -7.89 3.49 -3.32
CA LYS A 40 -7.86 2.02 -3.14
C LYS A 40 -9.26 1.41 -2.96
N SER A 41 -10.01 1.88 -1.95
CA SER A 41 -11.39 1.42 -1.70
C SER A 41 -12.34 1.78 -2.84
N THR A 42 -12.14 2.93 -3.48
CA THR A 42 -12.93 3.34 -4.66
C THR A 42 -12.70 2.38 -5.82
N LEU A 43 -11.47 1.91 -6.03
CA LEU A 43 -11.16 0.90 -7.05
C LEU A 43 -11.94 -0.39 -6.81
N LEU A 44 -11.91 -0.94 -5.59
CA LEU A 44 -12.67 -2.15 -5.25
C LEU A 44 -14.17 -1.95 -5.45
N ARG A 45 -14.71 -0.82 -5.01
CA ARG A 45 -16.14 -0.50 -5.16
C ARG A 45 -16.55 -0.30 -6.63
N CYS A 46 -15.66 0.21 -7.47
CA CYS A 46 -15.90 0.25 -8.92
C CYS A 46 -15.88 -1.15 -9.54
N ILE A 47 -14.96 -2.04 -9.14
CA ILE A 47 -14.90 -3.41 -9.64
C ILE A 47 -16.18 -4.17 -9.30
N ASN A 48 -16.68 -4.05 -8.07
CA ASN A 48 -17.94 -4.66 -7.62
C ASN A 48 -19.20 -3.86 -8.06
N LEU A 49 -19.02 -2.78 -8.82
CA LEU A 49 -20.10 -1.90 -9.29
C LEU A 49 -20.98 -1.30 -8.16
N LEU A 50 -20.47 -1.23 -6.94
CA LEU A 50 -21.07 -0.43 -5.86
C LEU A 50 -20.93 1.06 -6.17
N GLU A 51 -19.83 1.43 -6.83
CA GLU A 51 -19.59 2.73 -7.41
C GLU A 51 -19.57 2.64 -8.92
N THR A 52 -20.33 3.49 -9.60
CA THR A 52 -20.28 3.56 -11.07
C THR A 52 -19.08 4.38 -11.49
N PRO A 53 -18.16 3.85 -12.31
CA PRO A 53 -17.07 4.63 -12.87
C PRO A 53 -17.57 5.79 -13.73
N THR A 54 -16.83 6.90 -13.77
CA THR A 54 -17.13 8.03 -14.65
C THR A 54 -16.75 7.71 -16.09
N GLN A 55 -15.58 7.05 -16.26
CA GLN A 55 -15.06 6.61 -17.56
C GLN A 55 -14.32 5.27 -17.41
N GLY A 56 -14.02 4.65 -18.55
CA GLY A 56 -13.29 3.39 -18.61
C GLY A 56 -14.19 2.17 -18.68
N GLU A 57 -13.54 1.03 -18.78
CA GLU A 57 -14.21 -0.25 -19.01
C GLU A 57 -13.77 -1.27 -17.96
N ILE A 58 -14.73 -2.02 -17.44
CA ILE A 58 -14.51 -3.22 -16.62
C ILE A 58 -15.13 -4.39 -17.35
N VAL A 59 -14.34 -5.43 -17.59
CA VAL A 59 -14.78 -6.70 -18.21
C VAL A 59 -14.55 -7.81 -17.20
N VAL A 60 -15.57 -8.61 -16.95
CA VAL A 60 -15.53 -9.77 -16.05
C VAL A 60 -15.92 -11.01 -16.84
N ASP A 61 -15.01 -11.97 -16.95
CA ASP A 61 -15.18 -13.20 -17.76
C ASP A 61 -15.69 -12.92 -19.17
N GLY A 62 -15.13 -11.92 -19.85
CA GLY A 62 -15.50 -11.52 -21.20
C GLY A 62 -16.79 -10.69 -21.30
N VAL A 63 -17.46 -10.41 -20.18
CA VAL A 63 -18.68 -9.57 -20.14
C VAL A 63 -18.29 -8.15 -19.71
N THR A 64 -18.50 -7.18 -20.60
CA THR A 64 -18.33 -5.75 -20.26
C THR A 64 -19.48 -5.30 -19.36
N VAL A 65 -19.12 -4.88 -18.13
CA VAL A 65 -20.10 -4.54 -17.08
C VAL A 65 -20.33 -3.04 -16.93
N THR A 66 -19.46 -2.21 -17.48
CA THR A 66 -19.57 -0.73 -17.48
C THR A 66 -20.24 -0.15 -18.71
N ASP A 67 -20.57 -0.96 -19.72
CA ASP A 67 -21.20 -0.48 -20.97
C ASP A 67 -22.67 -0.09 -20.75
N ARG A 68 -22.90 1.21 -20.67
CA ARG A 68 -24.25 1.81 -20.53
C ARG A 68 -25.09 1.73 -21.81
N LYS A 69 -24.49 1.40 -22.95
CA LYS A 69 -25.17 1.43 -24.26
C LYS A 69 -25.82 0.10 -24.67
N ARG A 70 -25.47 -1.02 -24.02
CA ARG A 70 -25.93 -2.36 -24.39
C ARG A 70 -26.90 -2.95 -23.36
N GLY A 71 -28.21 -2.66 -23.49
CA GLY A 71 -29.31 -3.40 -22.83
C GLY A 71 -29.31 -3.34 -21.30
N ASP A 72 -30.22 -4.06 -20.65
CA ASP A 72 -30.52 -3.97 -19.23
C ASP A 72 -29.26 -4.02 -18.32
N PRO A 73 -28.83 -2.88 -17.75
CA PRO A 73 -27.64 -2.83 -16.90
C PRO A 73 -27.80 -3.65 -15.60
N LYS A 74 -29.06 -3.80 -15.12
CA LYS A 74 -29.34 -4.44 -13.83
C LYS A 74 -29.07 -5.95 -13.87
N SER A 75 -29.43 -6.63 -14.93
CA SER A 75 -29.22 -8.08 -15.03
C SER A 75 -27.73 -8.44 -15.09
N ARG A 76 -26.92 -7.64 -15.79
CA ARG A 76 -25.45 -7.83 -15.88
C ARG A 76 -24.76 -7.52 -14.55
N VAL A 77 -25.15 -6.43 -13.89
CA VAL A 77 -24.64 -6.08 -12.57
C VAL A 77 -24.91 -7.20 -11.56
N ASN A 78 -26.13 -7.76 -11.55
CA ASN A 78 -26.48 -8.86 -10.66
C ASN A 78 -25.69 -10.13 -10.99
N LEU A 79 -25.48 -10.44 -12.26
CA LEU A 79 -24.64 -11.58 -12.69
C LEU A 79 -23.21 -11.46 -12.13
N VAL A 80 -22.61 -10.29 -12.28
CA VAL A 80 -21.24 -10.02 -11.81
C VAL A 80 -21.16 -10.05 -10.29
N ARG A 81 -22.12 -9.43 -9.60
CA ARG A 81 -22.15 -9.42 -8.12
C ARG A 81 -22.33 -10.81 -7.51
N ARG A 82 -22.97 -11.75 -8.22
CA ARG A 82 -23.04 -13.15 -7.78
C ARG A 82 -21.68 -13.84 -7.80
N LYS A 83 -20.80 -13.46 -8.75
CA LYS A 83 -19.46 -13.99 -8.87
C LYS A 83 -18.44 -13.34 -7.93
N MET A 84 -18.78 -12.18 -7.36
CA MET A 84 -17.88 -11.38 -6.54
C MET A 84 -18.42 -11.23 -5.12
N GLY A 85 -17.67 -11.73 -4.15
CA GLY A 85 -17.90 -11.42 -2.75
C GLY A 85 -17.21 -10.12 -2.37
N MET A 86 -17.79 -9.37 -1.45
CA MET A 86 -17.13 -8.21 -0.86
C MET A 86 -17.23 -8.24 0.66
N VAL A 87 -16.08 -8.05 1.30
CA VAL A 87 -15.93 -7.92 2.75
C VAL A 87 -15.54 -6.49 3.04
N PHE A 88 -16.33 -5.82 3.86
CA PHE A 88 -16.18 -4.41 4.20
C PHE A 88 -15.44 -4.22 5.52
N GLN A 89 -14.87 -3.06 5.73
CA GLN A 89 -14.29 -2.61 6.98
C GLN A 89 -15.30 -2.65 8.15
N SER A 90 -16.56 -2.31 7.90
CA SER A 90 -17.62 -2.17 8.91
C SER A 90 -18.51 -3.40 9.06
N PHE A 91 -17.99 -4.61 8.76
CA PHE A 91 -18.63 -5.93 8.90
C PHE A 91 -19.95 -6.10 8.13
N ASN A 92 -20.88 -5.14 8.21
CA ASN A 92 -22.19 -5.09 7.56
C ASN A 92 -23.07 -6.33 7.82
N LEU A 93 -23.00 -6.89 9.03
CA LEU A 93 -23.91 -7.95 9.46
C LEU A 93 -25.31 -7.40 9.74
N PHE A 94 -26.34 -8.18 9.45
CA PHE A 94 -27.71 -7.83 9.78
C PHE A 94 -27.93 -7.98 11.29
N ALA A 95 -28.06 -6.87 12.01
CA ALA A 95 -28.13 -6.82 13.46
C ALA A 95 -29.33 -7.61 14.07
N HIS A 96 -30.44 -7.68 13.34
CA HIS A 96 -31.68 -8.37 13.75
C HIS A 96 -31.70 -9.87 13.42
N LYS A 97 -30.59 -10.43 12.93
CA LYS A 97 -30.43 -11.85 12.58
C LYS A 97 -29.27 -12.46 13.33
N THR A 98 -29.42 -13.72 13.72
CA THR A 98 -28.32 -14.49 14.30
C THR A 98 -27.17 -14.67 13.30
N ILE A 99 -26.01 -15.09 13.77
CA ILE A 99 -24.83 -15.29 12.92
C ILE A 99 -25.10 -16.37 11.86
N ILE A 100 -25.74 -17.47 12.23
CA ILE A 100 -26.08 -18.50 11.25
C ILE A 100 -27.11 -18.00 10.22
N GLU A 101 -28.11 -17.23 10.63
CA GLU A 101 -29.08 -16.63 9.71
C GLU A 101 -28.43 -15.62 8.75
N ASN A 102 -27.45 -14.83 9.22
CA ASN A 102 -26.65 -13.96 8.36
C ASN A 102 -25.94 -14.73 7.23
N ILE A 103 -25.44 -15.93 7.53
CA ILE A 103 -24.72 -16.78 6.57
C ILE A 103 -25.70 -17.51 5.63
N MET A 104 -26.86 -17.93 6.14
CA MET A 104 -27.85 -18.70 5.38
C MET A 104 -28.62 -17.85 4.37
N MET A 105 -28.94 -16.58 4.72
CA MET A 105 -29.89 -15.75 3.99
C MET A 105 -29.57 -15.66 2.49
N GLY A 106 -28.33 -15.29 2.13
CA GLY A 106 -27.94 -15.21 0.72
C GLY A 106 -28.00 -16.55 0.00
N GLN A 107 -27.68 -17.65 0.66
CA GLN A 107 -27.75 -19.01 0.10
C GLN A 107 -29.19 -19.40 -0.25
N VAL A 108 -30.14 -19.09 0.63
CA VAL A 108 -31.54 -19.41 0.41
C VAL A 108 -32.15 -18.45 -0.65
N ASP A 109 -31.97 -17.15 -0.47
CA ASP A 109 -32.68 -16.12 -1.27
C ASP A 109 -32.09 -15.96 -2.68
N LEU A 110 -30.79 -16.16 -2.86
CA LEU A 110 -30.10 -15.88 -4.13
C LEU A 110 -29.59 -17.13 -4.84
N LEU A 111 -29.17 -18.18 -4.09
CA LEU A 111 -28.70 -19.44 -4.68
C LEU A 111 -29.82 -20.50 -4.75
N GLY A 112 -30.97 -20.28 -4.08
CA GLY A 112 -32.12 -21.20 -4.09
C GLY A 112 -31.87 -22.49 -3.29
N ARG A 113 -30.89 -22.51 -2.38
CA ARG A 113 -30.61 -23.65 -1.51
C ARG A 113 -31.76 -23.85 -0.51
N SER A 114 -32.03 -25.07 -0.15
CA SER A 114 -32.94 -25.36 0.95
C SER A 114 -32.37 -24.80 2.27
N ARG A 115 -33.24 -24.55 3.24
CA ARG A 115 -32.82 -24.08 4.56
C ARG A 115 -31.86 -25.04 5.25
N GLN A 116 -32.06 -26.37 5.05
CA GLN A 116 -31.18 -27.38 5.64
C GLN A 116 -29.79 -27.36 5.01
N GLU A 117 -29.69 -27.33 3.68
CA GLU A 117 -28.39 -27.22 2.97
C GLU A 117 -27.63 -25.94 3.36
N ALA A 118 -28.35 -24.79 3.44
CA ALA A 118 -27.78 -23.51 3.84
C ALA A 118 -27.29 -23.53 5.30
N TYR A 119 -28.04 -24.20 6.20
CA TYR A 119 -27.65 -24.39 7.60
C TYR A 119 -26.40 -25.26 7.72
N ASP A 120 -26.37 -26.41 7.07
CA ASP A 120 -25.25 -27.35 7.13
C ASP A 120 -23.98 -26.71 6.60
N ARG A 121 -24.07 -26.02 5.47
CA ARG A 121 -22.95 -25.24 4.91
C ARG A 121 -22.54 -24.09 5.82
N GLY A 122 -23.49 -23.39 6.40
CA GLY A 122 -23.21 -22.30 7.35
C GLY A 122 -22.48 -22.80 8.59
N MET A 123 -22.89 -23.91 9.15
CA MET A 123 -22.24 -24.52 10.32
C MET A 123 -20.85 -25.07 10.00
N GLU A 124 -20.62 -25.63 8.81
CA GLU A 124 -19.29 -25.99 8.33
C GLU A 124 -18.34 -24.80 8.30
N LEU A 125 -18.79 -23.69 7.72
CA LEU A 125 -18.00 -22.45 7.66
C LEU A 125 -17.74 -21.88 9.06
N LEU A 126 -18.74 -21.87 9.93
CA LEU A 126 -18.57 -21.41 11.33
C LEU A 126 -17.55 -22.25 12.10
N ARG A 127 -17.53 -23.59 11.90
CA ARG A 127 -16.48 -24.46 12.48
C ARG A 127 -15.10 -24.07 11.93
N THR A 128 -15.01 -23.83 10.61
CA THR A 128 -13.74 -23.48 9.95
C THR A 128 -13.13 -22.17 10.47
N ILE A 129 -13.98 -21.21 10.88
CA ILE A 129 -13.54 -19.91 11.41
C ILE A 129 -13.57 -19.84 12.96
N GLY A 130 -13.86 -20.96 13.64
CA GLY A 130 -13.87 -21.05 15.10
C GLY A 130 -15.02 -20.28 15.78
N LEU A 131 -16.22 -20.27 15.16
CA LEU A 131 -17.41 -19.57 15.67
C LEU A 131 -18.65 -20.47 15.73
N ALA A 132 -18.49 -21.79 15.77
CA ALA A 132 -19.61 -22.73 15.80
C ALA A 132 -20.49 -22.56 17.05
N ASP A 133 -19.90 -22.23 18.20
CA ASP A 133 -20.57 -21.94 19.47
C ASP A 133 -21.37 -20.63 19.46
N LYS A 134 -21.09 -19.75 18.50
CA LYS A 134 -21.72 -18.44 18.31
C LYS A 134 -22.78 -18.43 17.20
N ALA A 135 -23.16 -19.60 16.67
CA ALA A 135 -24.11 -19.70 15.56
C ALA A 135 -25.45 -18.99 15.84
N LEU A 136 -25.97 -19.11 17.05
CA LEU A 136 -27.25 -18.52 17.47
C LEU A 136 -27.12 -17.14 18.15
N ALA A 137 -25.88 -16.64 18.32
CA ALA A 137 -25.64 -15.29 18.85
C ALA A 137 -26.01 -14.23 17.82
N TYR A 138 -26.34 -13.04 18.31
CA TYR A 138 -26.55 -11.85 17.48
C TYR A 138 -25.23 -11.07 17.30
N PRO A 139 -25.11 -10.25 16.24
CA PRO A 139 -23.87 -9.50 15.98
C PRO A 139 -23.36 -8.64 17.14
N ASP A 140 -24.24 -8.04 17.95
CA ASP A 140 -23.89 -7.22 19.12
C ASP A 140 -23.22 -8.01 20.26
N GLU A 141 -23.44 -9.33 20.31
CA GLU A 141 -22.82 -10.24 21.28
C GLU A 141 -21.40 -10.69 20.86
N LEU A 142 -20.91 -10.26 19.70
CA LEU A 142 -19.59 -10.66 19.16
C LEU A 142 -18.56 -9.53 19.27
N SER A 143 -17.29 -9.92 19.47
CA SER A 143 -16.17 -9.01 19.32
C SER A 143 -15.99 -8.57 17.86
N GLY A 144 -15.24 -7.48 17.62
CA GLY A 144 -14.97 -6.97 16.26
C GLY A 144 -14.35 -8.04 15.35
N GLY A 145 -13.35 -8.78 15.84
CA GLY A 145 -12.71 -9.86 15.08
C GLY A 145 -13.66 -11.03 14.78
N GLN A 146 -14.55 -11.37 15.73
CA GLN A 146 -15.60 -12.37 15.51
C GLN A 146 -16.61 -11.90 14.45
N LYS A 147 -17.07 -10.64 14.52
CA LYS A 147 -17.94 -10.04 13.50
C LYS A 147 -17.31 -10.11 12.10
N GLN A 148 -16.04 -9.77 12.00
CA GLN A 148 -15.33 -9.80 10.72
C GLN A 148 -15.18 -11.21 10.16
N ARG A 149 -14.84 -12.19 11.00
CA ARG A 149 -14.78 -13.58 10.58
C ARG A 149 -16.16 -14.09 10.12
N ALA A 150 -17.24 -13.72 10.82
CA ALA A 150 -18.60 -14.05 10.42
C ALA A 150 -18.98 -13.40 9.07
N ALA A 151 -18.58 -12.15 8.83
CA ALA A 151 -18.78 -11.46 7.55
C ALA A 151 -18.01 -12.13 6.40
N ILE A 152 -16.79 -12.62 6.66
CA ILE A 152 -16.02 -13.42 5.69
C ILE A 152 -16.77 -14.74 5.40
N ALA A 153 -17.22 -15.47 6.43
CA ALA A 153 -17.96 -16.72 6.25
C ALA A 153 -19.26 -16.51 5.46
N ARG A 154 -20.01 -15.44 5.73
CA ARG A 154 -21.20 -15.07 4.94
C ARG A 154 -20.86 -14.85 3.47
N THR A 155 -19.74 -14.20 3.20
CA THR A 155 -19.28 -13.96 1.82
C THR A 155 -18.86 -15.25 1.13
N VAL A 156 -18.10 -16.10 1.80
CA VAL A 156 -17.64 -17.40 1.28
C VAL A 156 -18.80 -18.36 1.04
N ALA A 157 -19.88 -18.30 1.86
CA ALA A 157 -21.07 -19.13 1.71
C ALA A 157 -21.78 -18.96 0.37
N MET A 158 -21.58 -17.83 -0.29
CA MET A 158 -22.10 -17.56 -1.64
C MET A 158 -21.27 -18.18 -2.76
N GLU A 159 -20.16 -18.85 -2.43
CA GLU A 159 -19.23 -19.50 -3.37
C GLU A 159 -18.77 -18.54 -4.51
N PRO A 160 -18.26 -17.36 -4.18
CA PRO A 160 -17.82 -16.40 -5.18
C PRO A 160 -16.57 -16.88 -5.90
N GLU A 161 -16.38 -16.45 -7.15
CA GLU A 161 -15.15 -16.71 -7.92
C GLU A 161 -14.00 -15.79 -7.50
N ILE A 162 -14.33 -14.61 -6.96
CA ILE A 162 -13.38 -13.62 -6.42
C ILE A 162 -13.92 -12.99 -5.14
N ILE A 163 -13.05 -12.70 -4.18
CA ILE A 163 -13.40 -11.94 -2.98
C ILE A 163 -12.59 -10.64 -2.93
N LEU A 164 -13.31 -9.55 -2.75
CA LEU A 164 -12.75 -8.20 -2.56
C LEU A 164 -12.79 -7.85 -1.07
N PHE A 165 -11.64 -7.52 -0.49
CA PHE A 165 -11.51 -7.12 0.91
C PHE A 165 -11.16 -5.63 1.00
N ASP A 166 -12.06 -4.82 1.56
CA ASP A 166 -11.85 -3.39 1.77
C ASP A 166 -11.46 -3.14 3.24
N GLU A 167 -10.15 -3.09 3.48
CA GLU A 167 -9.54 -2.87 4.81
C GLU A 167 -10.11 -3.77 5.91
N PRO A 168 -10.01 -5.10 5.78
CA PRO A 168 -10.72 -6.05 6.65
C PRO A 168 -10.30 -6.02 8.12
N THR A 169 -9.23 -5.32 8.47
CA THR A 169 -8.66 -5.26 9.83
C THR A 169 -8.66 -3.88 10.46
N SER A 170 -8.95 -2.82 9.70
CA SER A 170 -8.78 -1.44 10.16
C SER A 170 -9.73 -1.00 11.28
N ALA A 171 -10.87 -1.70 11.47
CA ALA A 171 -11.82 -1.46 12.55
C ALA A 171 -11.62 -2.39 13.76
N LEU A 172 -10.48 -3.10 13.83
CA LEU A 172 -10.21 -4.11 14.86
C LEU A 172 -9.13 -3.67 15.84
N ASP A 173 -9.26 -4.15 17.08
CA ASP A 173 -8.16 -4.07 18.02
C ASP A 173 -6.96 -4.90 17.54
N PRO A 174 -5.71 -4.44 17.77
CA PRO A 174 -4.51 -5.13 17.28
C PRO A 174 -4.44 -6.63 17.66
N THR A 175 -4.98 -6.98 18.83
CA THR A 175 -5.02 -8.39 19.32
C THR A 175 -5.89 -9.30 18.48
N MET A 176 -6.88 -8.75 17.75
CA MET A 176 -7.84 -9.51 16.94
C MET A 176 -7.46 -9.61 15.46
N VAL A 177 -6.51 -8.79 15.01
CA VAL A 177 -6.08 -8.72 13.61
C VAL A 177 -5.56 -10.06 13.12
N GLY A 178 -4.72 -10.74 13.92
CA GLY A 178 -4.10 -12.01 13.55
C GLY A 178 -5.10 -13.13 13.20
N GLU A 179 -6.22 -13.20 13.90
CA GLU A 179 -7.26 -14.20 13.67
C GLU A 179 -7.96 -13.99 12.32
N VAL A 180 -8.28 -12.74 11.98
CA VAL A 180 -8.91 -12.41 10.70
C VAL A 180 -7.94 -12.65 9.54
N LEU A 181 -6.69 -12.23 9.67
CA LEU A 181 -5.66 -12.48 8.66
C LEU A 181 -5.39 -13.96 8.44
N SER A 182 -5.51 -14.80 9.49
CA SER A 182 -5.35 -16.26 9.37
C SER A 182 -6.45 -16.88 8.50
N VAL A 183 -7.70 -16.41 8.61
CA VAL A 183 -8.80 -16.85 7.75
C VAL A 183 -8.54 -16.47 6.30
N ILE A 184 -8.09 -15.23 6.03
CA ILE A 184 -7.78 -14.79 4.67
C ILE A 184 -6.61 -15.59 4.08
N ARG A 185 -5.54 -15.88 4.85
CA ARG A 185 -4.44 -16.76 4.41
C ARG A 185 -4.94 -18.16 4.00
N ARG A 186 -5.87 -18.73 4.76
CA ARG A 186 -6.45 -20.03 4.44
C ARG A 186 -7.17 -20.00 3.09
N LEU A 187 -7.96 -18.97 2.83
CA LEU A 187 -8.65 -18.80 1.55
C LEU A 187 -7.64 -18.63 0.39
N ALA A 188 -6.56 -17.89 0.60
CA ALA A 188 -5.45 -17.76 -0.35
C ALA A 188 -4.84 -19.14 -0.68
N GLY A 189 -4.53 -19.93 0.36
CA GLY A 189 -3.98 -21.28 0.21
C GLY A 189 -4.91 -22.28 -0.50
N GLN A 190 -6.22 -22.00 -0.55
CA GLN A 190 -7.21 -22.76 -1.32
C GLN A 190 -7.32 -22.32 -2.79
N GLY A 191 -6.51 -21.37 -3.24
CA GLY A 191 -6.50 -20.87 -4.62
C GLY A 191 -7.61 -19.88 -4.94
N MET A 192 -8.23 -19.26 -3.92
CA MET A 192 -9.24 -18.23 -4.09
C MET A 192 -8.62 -16.99 -4.76
N THR A 193 -9.27 -16.46 -5.78
CA THR A 193 -8.90 -15.16 -6.37
C THR A 193 -9.31 -14.05 -5.41
N MET A 194 -8.38 -13.17 -5.06
CA MET A 194 -8.66 -12.11 -4.08
C MET A 194 -8.01 -10.79 -4.47
N MET A 195 -8.69 -9.69 -4.14
CA MET A 195 -8.09 -8.36 -4.11
C MET A 195 -8.31 -7.77 -2.71
N ILE A 196 -7.24 -7.33 -2.07
CA ILE A 196 -7.22 -6.95 -0.66
C ILE A 196 -6.62 -5.55 -0.50
N VAL A 197 -7.43 -4.58 -0.15
CA VAL A 197 -6.92 -3.28 0.34
C VAL A 197 -6.51 -3.46 1.80
N THR A 198 -5.25 -3.18 2.11
CA THR A 198 -4.73 -3.38 3.47
C THR A 198 -3.59 -2.42 3.79
N HIS A 199 -3.45 -2.11 5.09
CA HIS A 199 -2.30 -1.43 5.67
C HIS A 199 -1.34 -2.40 6.38
N GLU A 200 -1.67 -3.70 6.41
CA GLU A 200 -0.86 -4.76 7.00
C GLU A 200 0.25 -5.20 6.03
N MET A 201 1.38 -4.48 6.01
CA MET A 201 2.46 -4.68 5.01
C MET A 201 3.06 -6.08 5.06
N LYS A 202 3.30 -6.61 6.28
CA LYS A 202 3.81 -7.98 6.46
C LYS A 202 2.84 -9.02 5.90
N PHE A 203 1.54 -8.86 6.17
CA PHE A 203 0.52 -9.75 5.63
C PHE A 203 0.45 -9.65 4.10
N ALA A 204 0.44 -8.43 3.53
CA ALA A 204 0.44 -8.23 2.09
C ALA A 204 1.63 -8.93 1.41
N ARG A 205 2.83 -8.81 2.01
CA ARG A 205 4.04 -9.47 1.53
C ARG A 205 3.93 -11.00 1.55
N ASP A 206 3.40 -11.56 2.65
CA ASP A 206 3.39 -13.01 2.89
C ASP A 206 2.31 -13.74 2.09
N VAL A 207 1.16 -13.09 1.78
CA VAL A 207 -0.01 -13.74 1.21
C VAL A 207 -0.21 -13.48 -0.27
N SER A 208 0.33 -12.38 -0.78
CA SER A 208 0.02 -11.94 -2.14
C SER A 208 0.89 -12.60 -3.18
N THR A 209 0.32 -12.86 -4.35
CA THR A 209 1.06 -13.22 -5.56
C THR A 209 1.51 -11.97 -6.32
N ARG A 210 0.84 -10.82 -6.06
CA ARG A 210 1.07 -9.56 -6.75
C ARG A 210 0.65 -8.37 -5.88
N ILE A 211 1.34 -7.26 -5.99
CA ILE A 211 1.08 -6.04 -5.23
C ILE A 211 0.81 -4.90 -6.22
N PHE A 212 -0.28 -4.16 -5.98
CA PHE A 212 -0.53 -2.86 -6.59
C PHE A 212 -0.21 -1.77 -5.57
N TYR A 213 0.82 -0.99 -5.83
CA TYR A 213 1.03 0.25 -5.09
C TYR A 213 0.27 1.37 -5.80
N MET A 214 -0.73 1.93 -5.10
CA MET A 214 -1.54 3.03 -5.62
C MET A 214 -1.09 4.37 -5.05
N ASP A 215 -0.90 5.33 -5.94
CA ASP A 215 -0.65 6.72 -5.60
C ASP A 215 -1.36 7.64 -6.60
N GLU A 216 -1.81 8.82 -6.14
CA GLU A 216 -2.48 9.85 -6.95
C GLU A 216 -3.62 9.34 -7.87
N GLY A 217 -4.32 8.29 -7.44
CA GLY A 217 -5.45 7.72 -8.20
C GLY A 217 -5.06 6.81 -9.36
N GLU A 218 -3.83 6.31 -9.38
CA GLU A 218 -3.30 5.39 -10.38
C GLU A 218 -2.61 4.19 -9.72
N ILE A 219 -2.46 3.08 -10.43
CA ILE A 219 -1.53 2.02 -10.05
C ILE A 219 -0.13 2.53 -10.41
N TYR A 220 0.55 3.09 -9.41
CA TYR A 220 1.86 3.71 -9.60
C TYR A 220 2.94 2.67 -9.84
N GLU A 221 2.90 1.53 -9.12
CA GLU A 221 3.79 0.40 -9.33
C GLU A 221 3.04 -0.92 -9.15
N ASP A 222 3.38 -1.91 -9.97
CA ASP A 222 2.78 -3.22 -10.04
C ASP A 222 3.89 -4.27 -10.15
N GLY A 223 3.91 -5.24 -9.25
CA GLY A 223 4.96 -6.24 -9.20
C GLY A 223 4.70 -7.36 -8.21
N THR A 224 5.64 -8.31 -8.13
CA THR A 224 5.63 -9.33 -7.08
C THR A 224 5.91 -8.71 -5.70
N PRO A 225 5.54 -9.37 -4.60
CA PRO A 225 5.90 -8.91 -3.26
C PRO A 225 7.40 -8.60 -3.11
N GLU A 226 8.27 -9.45 -3.63
CA GLU A 226 9.72 -9.23 -3.60
C GLU A 226 10.12 -7.95 -4.34
N GLN A 227 9.56 -7.72 -5.55
CA GLN A 227 9.87 -6.51 -6.32
C GLN A 227 9.43 -5.25 -5.58
N ILE A 228 8.22 -5.23 -5.01
CA ILE A 228 7.66 -4.04 -4.37
C ILE A 228 8.28 -3.76 -3.00
N PHE A 229 8.52 -4.80 -2.18
CA PHE A 229 9.00 -4.62 -0.81
C PHE A 229 10.53 -4.59 -0.70
N GLU A 230 11.25 -5.38 -1.51
CA GLU A 230 12.73 -5.46 -1.44
C GLU A 230 13.40 -4.54 -2.46
N HIS A 231 12.89 -4.54 -3.70
CA HIS A 231 13.51 -3.89 -4.86
C HIS A 231 12.54 -2.96 -5.60
N PRO A 232 11.88 -2.00 -4.90
CA PRO A 232 10.97 -1.06 -5.55
C PRO A 232 11.72 -0.24 -6.61
N LYS A 233 11.13 -0.16 -7.81
CA LYS A 233 11.71 0.57 -8.94
C LYS A 233 11.46 2.06 -8.84
N ARG A 234 10.39 2.46 -8.15
CA ARG A 234 9.94 3.83 -8.05
C ARG A 234 10.15 4.41 -6.67
N GLU A 235 10.59 5.64 -6.62
CA GLU A 235 10.98 6.33 -5.39
C GLU A 235 9.84 6.42 -4.35
N ARG A 236 8.64 6.80 -4.78
CA ARG A 236 7.48 6.90 -3.86
C ARG A 236 7.08 5.54 -3.27
N THR A 237 7.20 4.46 -4.06
CA THR A 237 6.99 3.10 -3.55
C THR A 237 8.01 2.77 -2.47
N ARG A 238 9.28 3.07 -2.72
CA ARG A 238 10.38 2.85 -1.77
C ARG A 238 10.14 3.59 -0.45
N ILE A 239 9.81 4.88 -0.53
CA ILE A 239 9.51 5.71 0.64
C ILE A 239 8.34 5.13 1.44
N PHE A 240 7.26 4.77 0.77
CA PHE A 240 6.06 4.23 1.41
C PHE A 240 6.31 2.89 2.08
N VAL A 241 6.92 1.94 1.36
CA VAL A 241 7.13 0.56 1.84
C VAL A 241 8.11 0.52 3.02
N ARG A 242 9.16 1.33 2.98
CA ARG A 242 10.15 1.45 4.06
C ARG A 242 9.72 2.41 5.16
N GLN A 243 8.53 3.03 5.04
CA GLN A 243 8.02 4.03 5.99
C GLN A 243 9.03 5.15 6.25
N LEU A 244 9.70 5.60 5.19
CA LEU A 244 10.71 6.64 5.30
C LEU A 244 10.06 7.99 5.57
N LYS A 245 10.63 8.74 6.49
CA LYS A 245 10.40 10.18 6.65
C LYS A 245 11.48 10.88 5.84
N VAL A 246 11.09 11.78 4.95
CA VAL A 246 12.02 12.43 4.02
C VAL A 246 11.94 13.94 4.17
N LEU A 247 13.11 14.58 4.32
CA LEU A 247 13.31 16.02 4.10
C LEU A 247 14.00 16.16 2.75
N HIS A 248 13.31 16.77 1.78
CA HIS A 248 13.77 16.92 0.40
C HIS A 248 14.12 18.36 0.10
N LEU A 249 15.29 18.58 -0.52
CA LEU A 249 15.75 19.87 -0.99
C LEU A 249 16.26 19.76 -2.42
N GLU A 250 15.75 20.62 -3.29
CA GLU A 250 16.15 20.72 -4.70
C GLU A 250 16.83 22.06 -4.99
N GLY A 251 17.65 22.09 -6.05
CA GLY A 251 18.20 23.33 -6.58
C GLY A 251 19.19 24.02 -5.66
N ILE A 252 19.91 23.28 -4.81
CA ILE A 252 20.95 23.83 -3.94
C ILE A 252 22.03 24.49 -4.82
N SER A 253 22.23 25.79 -4.63
CA SER A 253 23.15 26.65 -5.37
C SER A 253 24.06 27.44 -4.40
N PRO A 254 25.10 28.13 -4.85
CA PRO A 254 25.95 28.91 -3.97
C PRO A 254 25.22 29.96 -3.11
N ASP A 255 24.07 30.46 -3.58
CA ASP A 255 23.22 31.43 -2.84
C ASP A 255 22.23 30.72 -1.86
N PHE A 256 22.40 29.43 -1.64
CA PHE A 256 21.53 28.63 -0.76
C PHE A 256 21.65 29.11 0.70
N ASP A 257 20.49 29.34 1.33
CA ASP A 257 20.43 29.69 2.75
C ASP A 257 20.72 28.44 3.62
N PHE A 258 22.01 28.22 3.83
CA PHE A 258 22.48 27.09 4.61
C PHE A 258 22.02 27.13 6.08
N LEU A 259 21.90 28.33 6.66
CA LEU A 259 21.48 28.47 8.05
C LEU A 259 19.99 28.10 8.24
N ALA A 260 19.14 28.54 7.32
CA ALA A 260 17.73 28.12 7.32
C ALA A 260 17.59 26.62 7.14
N PHE A 261 18.42 26.02 6.27
CA PHE A 261 18.44 24.56 6.09
C PHE A 261 18.89 23.82 7.36
N MET A 262 19.92 24.27 8.04
CA MET A 262 20.39 23.64 9.30
C MET A 262 19.29 23.67 10.37
N THR A 263 18.48 24.72 10.41
CA THR A 263 17.30 24.80 11.29
C THR A 263 16.25 23.76 10.90
N GLN A 264 15.93 23.65 9.60
CA GLN A 264 14.98 22.62 9.10
C GLN A 264 15.46 21.21 9.40
N LEU A 265 16.76 20.94 9.26
CA LEU A 265 17.37 19.65 9.55
C LEU A 265 17.27 19.30 11.04
N GLU A 266 17.50 20.27 11.92
CA GLU A 266 17.31 20.10 13.37
C GLU A 266 15.85 19.84 13.73
N GLU A 267 14.91 20.62 13.17
CA GLU A 267 13.47 20.41 13.36
C GLU A 267 13.02 19.03 12.84
N PHE A 268 13.51 18.61 11.68
CA PHE A 268 13.27 17.27 11.14
C PHE A 268 13.75 16.20 12.14
N GLY A 269 14.99 16.31 12.63
CA GLY A 269 15.54 15.35 13.59
C GLY A 269 14.76 15.30 14.90
N ARG A 270 14.37 16.45 15.46
CA ARG A 270 13.55 16.54 16.68
C ARG A 270 12.16 15.92 16.47
N LYS A 271 11.50 16.21 15.34
CA LYS A 271 10.19 15.65 14.99
C LYS A 271 10.21 14.13 14.87
N GLN A 272 11.32 13.57 14.38
CA GLN A 272 11.51 12.12 14.27
C GLN A 272 12.13 11.49 15.53
N GLN A 273 12.27 12.25 16.61
CA GLN A 273 12.84 11.80 17.91
C GLN A 273 14.26 11.22 17.79
N LEU A 274 15.04 11.73 16.83
CA LEU A 274 16.44 11.35 16.67
C LEU A 274 17.27 11.78 17.87
N SER A 275 18.30 11.00 18.19
CA SER A 275 19.26 11.39 19.24
C SER A 275 20.04 12.64 18.83
N GLN A 276 20.48 13.43 19.81
CA GLN A 276 21.33 14.61 19.57
C GLN A 276 22.59 14.27 18.77
N ARG A 277 23.13 13.06 18.97
CA ARG A 277 24.29 12.56 18.22
C ARG A 277 23.96 12.39 16.73
N GLN A 278 22.79 11.84 16.38
CA GLN A 278 22.36 11.68 14.99
C GLN A 278 22.08 13.04 14.34
N ILE A 279 21.41 13.95 15.05
CA ILE A 279 21.15 15.31 14.54
C ILE A 279 22.47 16.02 14.26
N TYR A 280 23.41 15.98 15.21
CA TYR A 280 24.74 16.58 15.04
C TYR A 280 25.51 15.94 13.86
N ALA A 281 25.47 14.63 13.72
CA ALA A 281 26.10 13.93 12.61
C ALA A 281 25.51 14.35 11.26
N MET A 282 24.18 14.47 11.15
CA MET A 282 23.54 14.97 9.92
C MET A 282 23.95 16.40 9.59
N GLN A 283 24.00 17.29 10.60
CA GLN A 283 24.44 18.68 10.41
C GLN A 283 25.89 18.76 9.93
N LEU A 284 26.79 17.97 10.54
CA LEU A 284 28.18 17.95 10.16
C LEU A 284 28.37 17.37 8.74
N VAL A 285 27.65 16.30 8.40
CA VAL A 285 27.67 15.74 7.04
C VAL A 285 27.16 16.74 6.01
N ALA A 286 26.09 17.46 6.33
CA ALA A 286 25.57 18.49 5.46
C ALA A 286 26.58 19.61 5.21
N GLU A 287 27.20 20.11 6.27
CA GLU A 287 28.21 21.17 6.17
C GLU A 287 29.42 20.71 5.33
N GLU A 288 30.01 19.57 5.66
CA GLU A 288 31.18 19.08 4.97
C GLU A 288 30.93 18.72 3.51
N VAL A 289 29.80 18.04 3.22
CA VAL A 289 29.50 17.62 1.85
C VAL A 289 29.02 18.80 1.00
N LEU A 290 28.07 19.61 1.48
CA LEU A 290 27.54 20.71 0.69
C LEU A 290 28.52 21.87 0.62
N MET A 291 28.91 22.42 1.78
CA MET A 291 29.68 23.67 1.82
C MET A 291 31.15 23.49 1.45
N GLN A 292 31.76 22.39 1.86
CA GLN A 292 33.21 22.20 1.64
C GLN A 292 33.53 21.45 0.35
N LYS A 293 32.61 20.63 -0.18
CA LYS A 293 32.90 19.78 -1.34
C LYS A 293 32.05 20.07 -2.58
N LEU A 294 30.72 20.08 -2.46
CA LEU A 294 29.85 20.15 -3.63
C LEU A 294 29.66 21.58 -4.15
N LEU A 295 29.35 22.57 -3.30
CA LEU A 295 29.16 23.94 -3.72
C LEU A 295 30.42 24.54 -4.34
N PRO A 296 31.64 24.43 -3.76
CA PRO A 296 32.85 24.90 -4.41
C PRO A 296 33.18 24.20 -5.74
N ALA A 297 32.74 22.95 -5.90
CA ALA A 297 32.88 22.24 -7.17
C ALA A 297 31.86 22.68 -8.22
N ALA A 298 30.68 23.12 -7.81
CA ALA A 298 29.62 23.61 -8.68
C ALA A 298 29.97 24.98 -9.29
N GLU A 299 30.61 25.88 -8.55
CA GLU A 299 31.07 27.20 -9.04
C GLU A 299 32.07 27.08 -10.21
N LYS A 300 32.81 25.99 -10.31
CA LYS A 300 33.80 25.73 -11.38
C LYS A 300 33.20 25.24 -12.71
N GLY A 301 31.91 25.51 -12.99
CA GLY A 301 31.30 25.29 -14.31
C GLY A 301 30.44 24.04 -14.47
N ARG A 302 30.02 23.39 -13.40
CA ARG A 302 29.11 22.23 -13.43
C ARG A 302 27.68 22.69 -13.29
N LYS A 303 26.89 22.64 -14.36
CA LYS A 303 25.58 23.28 -14.53
C LYS A 303 24.36 22.53 -13.99
N ARG A 304 24.43 21.61 -13.05
CA ARG A 304 23.22 20.97 -12.52
C ARG A 304 23.10 21.19 -11.02
N GLY A 305 21.90 21.59 -10.57
CA GLY A 305 21.60 21.80 -9.17
C GLY A 305 21.91 20.56 -8.33
N ILE A 306 22.31 20.78 -7.10
CA ILE A 306 22.51 19.74 -6.12
C ILE A 306 21.16 19.46 -5.47
N THR A 307 20.81 18.19 -5.31
CA THR A 307 19.63 17.73 -4.57
C THR A 307 20.08 16.98 -3.33
N LEU A 308 19.40 17.18 -2.23
CA LEU A 308 19.63 16.46 -0.98
C LEU A 308 18.32 15.87 -0.46
N ASP A 309 18.32 14.54 -0.23
CA ASP A 309 17.30 13.83 0.51
C ASP A 309 17.87 13.39 1.87
N VAL A 310 17.23 13.80 2.95
CA VAL A 310 17.50 13.30 4.29
C VAL A 310 16.38 12.34 4.66
N GLU A 311 16.69 11.07 4.80
CA GLU A 311 15.75 9.99 5.04
C GLU A 311 15.94 9.42 6.43
N TYR A 312 14.84 9.08 7.11
CA TYR A 312 14.86 8.38 8.38
C TYR A 312 13.89 7.20 8.35
N SER A 313 14.37 6.03 8.72
CA SER A 313 13.58 4.81 8.91
C SER A 313 13.33 4.57 10.39
N GLU A 314 12.07 4.64 10.81
CA GLU A 314 11.69 4.30 12.19
C GLU A 314 11.95 2.82 12.50
N GLN A 315 11.78 1.94 11.51
CA GLN A 315 11.97 0.49 11.68
C GLN A 315 13.42 0.11 11.94
N GLU A 316 14.35 0.77 11.25
CA GLU A 316 15.79 0.50 11.35
C GLU A 316 16.49 1.42 12.36
N ASN A 317 15.78 2.46 12.84
CA ASN A 317 16.33 3.56 13.66
C ASN A 317 17.60 4.14 13.01
N GLN A 318 17.54 4.37 11.71
CA GLN A 318 18.66 4.80 10.90
C GLN A 318 18.31 6.01 10.05
N ALA A 319 19.19 7.01 10.05
CA ALA A 319 19.12 8.14 9.13
C ALA A 319 20.08 7.93 7.95
N GLN A 320 19.69 8.42 6.79
CA GLN A 320 20.49 8.40 5.56
C GLN A 320 20.43 9.76 4.90
N MET A 321 21.55 10.24 4.39
CA MET A 321 21.62 11.44 3.57
C MET A 321 22.09 11.07 2.16
N ARG A 322 21.28 11.45 1.16
CA ARG A 322 21.56 11.18 -0.26
C ARG A 322 21.75 12.50 -0.99
N PHE A 323 22.90 12.68 -1.58
CA PHE A 323 23.26 13.84 -2.41
C PHE A 323 23.28 13.41 -3.88
N ALA A 324 22.47 14.08 -4.73
CA ALA A 324 22.52 13.91 -6.18
C ALA A 324 23.07 15.18 -6.84
N TYR A 325 24.01 15.05 -7.76
CA TYR A 325 24.66 16.18 -8.41
C TYR A 325 25.21 15.81 -9.79
N GLY A 326 25.03 16.70 -10.74
CA GLY A 326 25.47 16.50 -12.12
C GLY A 326 26.97 16.72 -12.34
N GLY A 327 27.49 16.24 -13.47
CA GLY A 327 28.84 16.51 -13.94
C GLY A 327 29.67 15.25 -14.20
N THR A 328 31.00 15.35 -14.13
CA THR A 328 31.90 14.20 -14.20
C THR A 328 31.88 13.42 -12.88
N SER A 329 32.28 12.13 -12.91
CA SER A 329 32.41 11.34 -11.68
C SER A 329 33.25 12.08 -10.64
N PHE A 330 32.64 12.33 -9.48
CA PHE A 330 33.27 13.05 -8.39
C PHE A 330 32.82 12.51 -7.05
N HIS A 331 33.76 11.92 -6.31
CA HIS A 331 33.52 11.44 -4.94
C HIS A 331 33.92 12.54 -3.94
N PRO A 332 33.02 13.04 -3.05
CA PRO A 332 33.33 14.14 -2.13
C PRO A 332 34.55 13.89 -1.23
N PHE A 333 34.80 12.64 -0.86
CA PHE A 333 35.92 12.21 0.00
C PHE A 333 36.87 11.23 -0.70
N GLY A 334 37.11 11.41 -1.99
CA GLY A 334 37.92 10.48 -2.81
C GLY A 334 39.42 10.53 -2.60
N ARG A 335 39.96 11.45 -1.77
CA ARG A 335 41.39 11.52 -1.44
C ARG A 335 41.65 10.84 -0.08
N GLU A 336 42.65 9.97 -0.01
CA GLU A 336 43.00 9.21 1.21
C GLU A 336 43.42 10.08 2.42
N ASP A 337 43.89 11.30 2.19
CA ASP A 337 44.35 12.24 3.23
C ASP A 337 43.30 13.29 3.66
N ASP A 338 42.03 13.09 3.31
CA ASP A 338 40.97 14.02 3.67
C ASP A 338 40.59 13.86 5.15
N LEU A 339 40.97 14.86 5.97
CA LEU A 339 40.66 14.87 7.41
C LEU A 339 39.17 14.82 7.66
N SER A 340 38.38 15.61 6.89
CA SER A 340 36.91 15.64 6.95
C SER A 340 36.32 14.25 6.65
N GLY A 341 36.85 13.59 5.61
CA GLY A 341 36.42 12.22 5.27
C GLY A 341 36.67 11.21 6.40
N ARG A 342 37.81 11.35 7.12
CA ARG A 342 38.09 10.51 8.28
C ARG A 342 37.16 10.77 9.47
N MET A 343 36.87 12.04 9.74
CA MET A 343 35.93 12.43 10.81
C MET A 343 34.53 11.87 10.52
N ILE A 344 34.01 12.05 9.30
CA ILE A 344 32.69 11.55 8.90
C ILE A 344 32.65 10.03 8.94
N LYS A 345 33.68 9.32 8.45
CA LYS A 345 33.80 7.85 8.56
C LYS A 345 33.68 7.35 9.99
N GLY A 346 34.20 8.09 10.97
CA GLY A 346 34.08 7.73 12.40
C GLY A 346 32.70 7.96 12.99
N MET A 347 31.85 8.74 12.35
CA MET A 347 30.49 9.08 12.83
C MET A 347 29.37 8.36 12.07
N CYS A 348 29.66 7.83 10.89
CA CYS A 348 28.71 7.20 9.98
C CYS A 348 28.93 5.69 9.90
N LYS A 349 27.85 4.93 9.60
CA LYS A 349 27.89 3.48 9.45
C LYS A 349 28.40 3.04 8.07
N GLY A 350 28.31 3.91 7.08
CA GLY A 350 28.75 3.62 5.71
C GLY A 350 28.60 4.79 4.76
N MET A 351 29.38 4.77 3.68
CA MET A 351 29.29 5.73 2.59
C MET A 351 29.40 5.00 1.26
N GLU A 352 28.56 5.37 0.31
CA GLU A 352 28.53 4.83 -1.05
C GLU A 352 28.52 5.95 -2.07
N HIS A 353 29.24 5.77 -3.18
CA HIS A 353 29.18 6.68 -4.33
C HIS A 353 28.91 5.89 -5.60
N LYS A 354 27.96 6.35 -6.39
CA LYS A 354 27.63 5.81 -7.71
C LYS A 354 27.64 6.93 -8.74
N PHE A 355 28.11 6.60 -9.94
CA PHE A 355 28.06 7.50 -11.08
C PHE A 355 27.42 6.78 -12.26
N ALA A 356 26.29 7.29 -12.75
CA ALA A 356 25.58 6.75 -13.89
C ALA A 356 24.90 7.88 -14.67
N ASP A 357 24.85 7.77 -15.97
CA ASP A 357 24.15 8.71 -16.88
C ASP A 357 24.50 10.20 -16.69
N GLY A 358 25.74 10.48 -16.28
CA GLY A 358 26.21 11.85 -16.05
C GLY A 358 25.77 12.46 -14.71
N GLU A 359 25.23 11.65 -13.81
CA GLU A 359 24.81 12.02 -12.47
C GLU A 359 25.56 11.23 -11.40
N ASN A 360 25.99 11.93 -10.36
CA ASN A 360 26.58 11.34 -9.17
C ASN A 360 25.52 11.19 -8.09
N THR A 361 25.50 10.05 -7.42
CA THR A 361 24.74 9.83 -6.21
C THR A 361 25.69 9.46 -5.09
N PHE A 362 25.71 10.26 -4.03
CA PHE A 362 26.52 10.00 -2.84
C PHE A 362 25.61 9.81 -1.63
N VAL A 363 25.74 8.67 -0.96
CA VAL A 363 24.87 8.23 0.14
C VAL A 363 25.71 8.02 1.39
N ILE A 364 25.23 8.54 2.51
CA ILE A 364 25.84 8.38 3.83
C ILE A 364 24.78 7.85 4.82
N ASN A 365 25.10 6.77 5.51
CA ASN A 365 24.29 6.15 6.56
C ASN A 365 24.74 6.60 7.95
N ILE A 366 23.85 7.13 8.76
CA ILE A 366 24.11 7.74 10.07
C ILE A 366 23.51 6.93 11.21
#